data_f4d9118e60bdecc9f51a9764bb753fab
#
_entry.id   f4d9118e60bdecc9f51a9764bb753fab
#
_cell.length_a   1.000
_cell.length_b   1.000
_cell.length_c   1.000
_cell.angle_alpha   90.00
_cell.angle_beta   90.00
_cell.angle_gamma   90.00
#
_symmetry.space_group_name_H-M   'P 1'
#
loop_
_entity.id
_entity.type
_entity.pdbx_description
1 polymer ?
#
loop_
_entity_poly.entity_id
_entity_poly.type
_entity_poly.pdbx_seq_one_letter_code
_entity_poly.pdbx_strand_id
1 'polypeptide(L)'
;HWRNVVELIPGRHHTLALCADGTVLAAGQGYGQPYAVSGWRNVTQIAQSSGLAAAVTASGTVYALWADSNEPVLGTESWQDITALAPGDDFLLGLTADGRVVAAGHNEGILSAVKDWRNIIQIAAVSEAVAALTGEGRVLFCGNPRFLRYEGMECWQNIRQLVSYQNGGSVFVG
;
A
#
# COMPACT_ATOMS: atom_id res chain seq x y z
N HIS A 1 1.84 26.94 -4.36
CA HIS A 1 1.23 26.25 -5.51
C HIS A 1 2.12 25.06 -5.90
N TRP A 2 1.55 23.86 -5.92
CA TRP A 2 2.24 22.66 -6.42
C TRP A 2 2.47 22.78 -7.93
N ARG A 3 3.61 22.32 -8.39
CA ARG A 3 3.98 22.31 -9.82
C ARG A 3 4.60 20.97 -10.19
N ASN A 4 4.51 20.62 -11.47
CA ASN A 4 5.09 19.40 -12.03
C ASN A 4 4.59 18.12 -11.33
N VAL A 5 3.37 18.13 -10.81
CA VAL A 5 2.72 16.96 -10.21
C VAL A 5 2.34 15.98 -11.32
N VAL A 6 2.73 14.72 -11.16
CA VAL A 6 2.43 13.63 -12.09
C VAL A 6 1.44 12.62 -11.52
N GLU A 7 1.32 12.56 -10.18
CA GLU A 7 0.37 11.68 -9.50
C GLU A 7 -0.18 12.38 -8.26
N LEU A 8 -1.47 12.17 -7.98
CA LEU A 8 -2.15 12.63 -6.76
C LEU A 8 -2.88 11.46 -6.13
N ILE A 9 -2.66 11.25 -4.84
CA ILE A 9 -3.44 10.29 -4.05
C ILE A 9 -4.15 11.04 -2.93
N PRO A 10 -5.48 11.24 -3.05
CA PRO A 10 -6.28 11.81 -1.97
C PRO A 10 -6.50 10.76 -0.89
N GLY A 11 -6.25 11.12 0.37
CA GLY A 11 -6.63 10.35 1.55
C GLY A 11 -7.78 11.04 2.29
N ARG A 12 -8.12 10.52 3.47
CA ARG A 12 -9.22 11.05 4.27
C ARG A 12 -8.96 12.47 4.77
N HIS A 13 -7.74 12.78 5.16
CA HIS A 13 -7.35 14.05 5.78
C HIS A 13 -6.15 14.71 5.10
N HIS A 14 -5.43 13.98 4.25
CA HIS A 14 -4.22 14.42 3.57
C HIS A 14 -4.29 14.08 2.08
N THR A 15 -3.52 14.79 1.29
CA THR A 15 -3.26 14.46 -0.11
C THR A 15 -1.76 14.38 -0.30
N LEU A 16 -1.28 13.30 -0.90
CA LEU A 16 0.08 13.17 -1.37
C LEU A 16 0.15 13.50 -2.85
N ALA A 17 1.23 14.14 -3.27
CA ALA A 17 1.53 14.41 -4.67
C ALA A 17 2.96 13.97 -4.98
N LEU A 18 3.11 13.16 -6.03
CA LEU A 18 4.39 12.86 -6.64
C LEU A 18 4.70 13.88 -7.73
N CYS A 19 5.88 14.46 -7.68
CA CYS A 19 6.37 15.36 -8.70
C CYS A 19 7.24 14.63 -9.73
N ALA A 20 7.34 15.17 -10.94
CA ALA A 20 8.11 14.60 -12.04
C ALA A 20 9.61 14.42 -11.74
N ASP A 21 10.14 15.16 -10.77
CA ASP A 21 11.53 15.07 -10.30
C ASP A 21 11.75 14.01 -9.21
N GLY A 22 10.71 13.23 -8.87
CA GLY A 22 10.76 12.21 -7.83
C GLY A 22 10.68 12.75 -6.41
N THR A 23 10.31 14.01 -6.22
CA THR A 23 9.98 14.56 -4.90
C THR A 23 8.53 14.35 -4.55
N VAL A 24 8.20 14.33 -3.26
CA VAL A 24 6.83 14.15 -2.77
C VAL A 24 6.41 15.37 -1.95
N LEU A 25 5.19 15.82 -2.20
CA LEU A 25 4.53 16.89 -1.46
C LEU A 25 3.33 16.33 -0.71
N ALA A 26 3.04 16.93 0.44
CA ALA A 26 1.84 16.61 1.22
C ALA A 26 1.08 17.88 1.57
N ALA A 27 -0.25 17.80 1.56
CA ALA A 27 -1.14 18.84 2.08
C ALA A 27 -2.33 18.20 2.77
N GLY A 28 -2.91 18.96 3.70
CA GLY A 28 -4.07 18.55 4.48
C GLY A 28 -3.87 18.84 5.95
N GLN A 29 -4.93 18.64 6.71
CA GLN A 29 -4.93 18.73 8.16
C GLN A 29 -5.56 17.47 8.72
N GLY A 30 -4.77 16.64 9.39
CA GLY A 30 -5.23 15.50 10.14
C GLY A 30 -4.35 15.34 11.38
N TYR A 31 -4.83 14.86 12.47
CA TYR A 31 -4.14 14.58 13.74
C TYR A 31 -2.92 15.45 14.09
N GLY A 32 -2.85 16.71 13.58
CA GLY A 32 -1.91 17.76 13.99
C GLY A 32 -0.83 18.15 12.98
N GLN A 33 -0.34 17.29 12.10
CA GLN A 33 0.77 17.61 11.18
C GLN A 33 0.58 16.98 9.79
N PRO A 34 0.98 17.65 8.71
CA PRO A 34 1.13 16.98 7.42
C PRO A 34 2.28 15.97 7.48
N TYR A 35 2.23 14.94 6.64
CA TYR A 35 3.32 13.96 6.54
C TYR A 35 4.67 14.61 6.31
N ALA A 36 5.69 14.15 7.03
CA ALA A 36 7.07 14.64 6.94
C ALA A 36 7.79 14.07 5.70
N VAL A 37 7.18 14.21 4.50
CA VAL A 37 7.67 13.66 3.24
C VAL A 37 8.70 14.55 2.52
N SER A 38 9.02 15.72 3.05
CA SER A 38 9.90 16.69 2.37
C SER A 38 11.32 16.18 2.08
N GLY A 39 11.74 15.11 2.78
CA GLY A 39 13.01 14.43 2.56
C GLY A 39 12.98 13.31 1.52
N TRP A 40 11.80 12.90 1.04
CA TRP A 40 11.67 11.79 0.10
C TRP A 40 12.21 12.19 -1.29
N ARG A 41 13.03 11.32 -1.88
CA ARG A 41 13.70 11.55 -3.16
C ARG A 41 13.70 10.30 -4.02
N ASN A 42 13.84 10.49 -5.34
CA ASN A 42 13.87 9.42 -6.32
C ASN A 42 12.63 8.52 -6.26
N VAL A 43 11.50 9.08 -5.83
CA VAL A 43 10.23 8.37 -5.70
C VAL A 43 9.64 8.12 -7.08
N THR A 44 9.17 6.89 -7.31
CA THR A 44 8.50 6.45 -8.53
C THR A 44 7.04 6.11 -8.33
N GLN A 45 6.65 5.82 -7.08
CA GLN A 45 5.26 5.50 -6.71
C GLN A 45 4.99 6.00 -5.29
N ILE A 46 3.80 6.52 -5.07
CA ILE A 46 3.29 6.89 -3.74
C ILE A 46 2.09 6.01 -3.39
N ALA A 47 1.85 5.82 -2.10
CA ALA A 47 0.69 5.10 -1.56
C ALA A 47 0.32 5.70 -0.20
N GLN A 48 -0.96 5.70 0.14
CA GLN A 48 -1.42 6.10 1.47
C GLN A 48 -2.70 5.40 1.86
N SER A 49 -2.91 5.31 3.17
CA SER A 49 -4.16 4.91 3.81
C SER A 49 -4.58 5.96 4.84
N SER A 50 -5.56 5.64 5.69
CA SER A 50 -5.89 6.48 6.85
C SER A 50 -4.77 6.48 7.91
N GLY A 51 -4.00 5.40 8.00
CA GLY A 51 -2.99 5.15 9.02
C GLY A 51 -1.56 5.47 8.62
N LEU A 52 -1.21 5.51 7.33
CA LEU A 52 0.17 5.72 6.90
C LEU A 52 0.31 6.29 5.48
N ALA A 53 1.48 6.88 5.25
CA ALA A 53 1.97 7.25 3.93
C ALA A 53 3.22 6.44 3.57
N ALA A 54 3.35 6.03 2.32
CA ALA A 54 4.50 5.28 1.85
C ALA A 54 4.88 5.66 0.41
N ALA A 55 6.12 5.37 0.04
CA ALA A 55 6.63 5.57 -1.32
C ALA A 55 7.70 4.54 -1.67
N VAL A 56 7.76 4.17 -2.94
CA VAL A 56 8.84 3.35 -3.52
C VAL A 56 9.76 4.26 -4.32
N THR A 57 11.06 4.05 -4.18
CA THR A 57 12.08 4.71 -4.97
C THR A 57 12.42 3.92 -6.24
N ALA A 58 13.14 4.55 -7.18
CA ALA A 58 13.64 3.89 -8.38
C ALA A 58 14.59 2.70 -8.09
N SER A 59 15.20 2.66 -6.89
CA SER A 59 16.04 1.54 -6.45
C SER A 59 15.27 0.42 -5.75
N GLY A 60 13.93 0.53 -5.63
CA GLY A 60 13.12 -0.44 -4.91
C GLY A 60 13.18 -0.35 -3.38
N THR A 61 13.78 0.73 -2.84
CA THR A 61 13.72 1.03 -1.41
C THR A 61 12.43 1.76 -1.04
N VAL A 62 12.05 1.73 0.23
CA VAL A 62 10.76 2.24 0.70
C VAL A 62 10.95 3.35 1.73
N TYR A 63 10.17 4.41 1.57
CA TYR A 63 9.85 5.36 2.64
C TYR A 63 8.47 5.02 3.19
N ALA A 64 8.30 5.01 4.50
CA ALA A 64 6.99 4.82 5.12
C ALA A 64 6.92 5.52 6.49
N LEU A 65 5.80 6.23 6.74
CA LEU A 65 5.55 6.98 7.96
C LEU A 65 4.13 6.72 8.47
N TRP A 66 3.97 6.61 9.77
CA TRP A 66 2.66 6.62 10.41
C TRP A 66 2.01 8.01 10.36
N ALA A 67 0.71 8.06 10.13
CA ALA A 67 -0.03 9.32 9.95
C ALA A 67 -0.18 10.15 11.22
N ASP A 68 -0.20 9.51 12.37
CA ASP A 68 -0.41 10.13 13.69
C ASP A 68 0.86 10.69 14.32
N SER A 69 2.00 10.05 14.07
CA SER A 69 3.27 10.36 14.73
C SER A 69 4.35 10.89 13.79
N ASN A 70 4.22 10.65 12.47
CA ASN A 70 5.29 10.80 11.49
C ASN A 70 6.54 9.93 11.78
N GLU A 71 6.39 8.93 12.66
CA GLU A 71 7.46 7.97 12.93
C GLU A 71 7.57 6.97 11.77
N PRO A 72 8.79 6.49 11.48
CA PRO A 72 8.98 5.46 10.47
C PRO A 72 8.19 4.18 10.78
N VAL A 73 7.67 3.54 9.74
CA VAL A 73 7.13 2.17 9.83
C VAL A 73 8.30 1.21 9.93
N LEU A 74 8.58 0.72 11.14
CA LEU A 74 9.72 -0.15 11.41
C LEU A 74 9.65 -1.45 10.61
N GLY A 75 10.80 -1.94 10.17
CA GLY A 75 10.94 -3.17 9.38
C GLY A 75 10.96 -2.93 7.86
N THR A 76 10.56 -1.73 7.38
CA THR A 76 10.59 -1.39 5.95
C THR A 76 11.99 -1.01 5.46
N GLU A 77 12.90 -0.64 6.35
CA GLU A 77 14.27 -0.23 6.04
C GLU A 77 15.13 -1.35 5.42
N SER A 78 14.75 -2.61 5.66
CA SER A 78 15.41 -3.78 5.08
C SER A 78 14.84 -4.21 3.73
N TRP A 79 13.74 -3.59 3.28
CA TRP A 79 13.08 -3.98 2.04
C TRP A 79 13.88 -3.56 0.81
N GLN A 80 13.96 -4.47 -0.15
CA GLN A 80 14.65 -4.27 -1.42
C GLN A 80 13.78 -4.79 -2.56
N ASP A 81 14.06 -4.30 -3.76
CA ASP A 81 13.39 -4.73 -5.00
C ASP A 81 11.85 -4.60 -4.94
N ILE A 82 11.35 -3.63 -4.18
CA ILE A 82 9.91 -3.38 -4.08
C ILE A 82 9.41 -2.74 -5.37
N THR A 83 8.35 -3.32 -5.92
CA THR A 83 7.69 -2.89 -7.17
C THR A 83 6.31 -2.28 -6.95
N ALA A 84 5.66 -2.60 -5.82
CA ALA A 84 4.36 -2.03 -5.46
C ALA A 84 4.16 -2.02 -3.96
N LEU A 85 3.33 -1.10 -3.47
CA LEU A 85 2.92 -0.97 -2.07
C LEU A 85 1.40 -1.06 -1.94
N ALA A 86 0.95 -1.67 -0.83
CA ALA A 86 -0.45 -1.69 -0.45
C ALA A 86 -0.58 -1.37 1.06
N PRO A 87 -0.90 -0.12 1.40
CA PRO A 87 -1.08 0.31 2.77
C PRO A 87 -2.47 -0.07 3.32
N GLY A 88 -2.50 -0.71 4.47
CA GLY A 88 -3.67 -0.85 5.34
C GLY A 88 -3.71 0.25 6.41
N ASP A 89 -4.57 0.11 7.41
CA ASP A 89 -4.68 1.14 8.48
C ASP A 89 -3.51 1.04 9.47
N ASP A 90 -3.05 -0.16 9.78
CA ASP A 90 -2.01 -0.46 10.78
C ASP A 90 -0.87 -1.36 10.25
N PHE A 91 -0.79 -1.54 8.93
CA PHE A 91 0.27 -2.30 8.25
C PHE A 91 0.58 -1.75 6.86
N LEU A 92 1.76 -2.10 6.36
CA LEU A 92 2.17 -1.86 4.98
C LEU A 92 2.60 -3.19 4.34
N LEU A 93 2.15 -3.43 3.12
CA LEU A 93 2.65 -4.52 2.28
C LEU A 93 3.53 -3.98 1.16
N GLY A 94 4.58 -4.72 0.86
CA GLY A 94 5.43 -4.53 -0.32
C GLY A 94 5.41 -5.77 -1.21
N LEU A 95 5.22 -5.58 -2.51
CA LEU A 95 5.41 -6.63 -3.51
C LEU A 95 6.83 -6.54 -4.04
N THR A 96 7.57 -7.62 -3.96
CA THR A 96 8.93 -7.72 -4.50
C THR A 96 8.92 -8.11 -5.97
N ALA A 97 9.98 -7.78 -6.69
CA ALA A 97 10.11 -8.09 -8.13
C ALA A 97 10.05 -9.61 -8.44
N ASP A 98 10.41 -10.47 -7.47
CA ASP A 98 10.33 -11.93 -7.60
C ASP A 98 8.97 -12.52 -7.17
N GLY A 99 7.96 -11.67 -6.94
CA GLY A 99 6.60 -12.09 -6.63
C GLY A 99 6.39 -12.58 -5.20
N ARG A 100 7.21 -12.15 -4.26
CA ARG A 100 6.97 -12.33 -2.81
C ARG A 100 6.27 -11.12 -2.22
N VAL A 101 5.62 -11.32 -1.09
CA VAL A 101 5.03 -10.24 -0.30
C VAL A 101 5.82 -10.10 1.00
N VAL A 102 6.22 -8.87 1.29
CA VAL A 102 6.79 -8.46 2.58
C VAL A 102 5.79 -7.59 3.31
N ALA A 103 5.82 -7.62 4.63
CA ALA A 103 4.87 -6.88 5.46
C ALA A 103 5.55 -6.26 6.68
N ALA A 104 5.11 -5.07 7.07
CA ALA A 104 5.54 -4.36 8.27
C ALA A 104 4.35 -3.66 8.93
N GLY A 105 4.43 -3.38 10.23
CA GLY A 105 3.37 -2.72 10.98
C GLY A 105 2.94 -3.52 12.21
N HIS A 106 1.71 -3.29 12.67
CA HIS A 106 1.20 -3.82 13.94
C HIS A 106 0.23 -5.00 13.80
N ASN A 107 -0.23 -5.31 12.58
CA ASN A 107 -1.20 -6.38 12.34
C ASN A 107 -0.53 -7.74 12.16
N GLU A 108 -0.14 -8.37 13.27
CA GLU A 108 0.56 -9.67 13.26
C GLU A 108 -0.19 -10.76 12.48
N GLY A 109 -1.52 -10.72 12.47
CA GLY A 109 -2.35 -11.67 11.72
C GLY A 109 -2.11 -11.57 10.22
N ILE A 110 -2.10 -10.36 9.67
CA ILE A 110 -1.80 -10.11 8.25
C ILE A 110 -0.33 -10.39 7.96
N LEU A 111 0.60 -9.88 8.80
CA LEU A 111 2.03 -10.09 8.61
C LEU A 111 2.38 -11.58 8.54
N SER A 112 1.78 -12.39 9.40
CA SER A 112 1.98 -13.85 9.41
C SER A 112 1.35 -14.53 8.20
N ALA A 113 0.16 -14.11 7.77
CA ALA A 113 -0.56 -14.76 6.69
C ALA A 113 0.11 -14.57 5.32
N VAL A 114 0.67 -13.38 5.06
CA VAL A 114 1.23 -13.05 3.74
C VAL A 114 2.66 -13.55 3.52
N LYS A 115 3.40 -13.93 4.56
CA LYS A 115 4.83 -14.31 4.49
C LYS A 115 5.12 -15.48 3.54
N ASP A 116 4.14 -16.38 3.36
CA ASP A 116 4.28 -17.56 2.53
C ASP A 116 3.67 -17.39 1.12
N TRP A 117 3.13 -16.20 0.80
CA TRP A 117 2.59 -15.91 -0.53
C TRP A 117 3.71 -15.83 -1.57
N ARG A 118 3.50 -16.48 -2.70
CA ARG A 118 4.47 -16.58 -3.80
C ARG A 118 3.75 -16.41 -5.13
N ASN A 119 4.53 -16.09 -6.17
CA ASN A 119 4.03 -15.88 -7.51
C ASN A 119 2.95 -14.78 -7.57
N ILE A 120 3.12 -13.76 -6.73
CA ILE A 120 2.19 -12.63 -6.66
C ILE A 120 2.58 -11.61 -7.74
N ILE A 121 1.57 -11.14 -8.48
CA ILE A 121 1.73 -10.11 -9.52
C ILE A 121 1.04 -8.79 -9.16
N GLN A 122 0.14 -8.82 -8.18
CA GLN A 122 -0.52 -7.60 -7.69
C GLN A 122 -0.96 -7.79 -6.23
N ILE A 123 -0.87 -6.72 -5.45
CA ILE A 123 -1.38 -6.65 -4.07
C ILE A 123 -2.35 -5.48 -3.94
N ALA A 124 -3.33 -5.64 -3.07
CA ALA A 124 -4.28 -4.60 -2.69
C ALA A 124 -4.61 -4.72 -1.20
N ALA A 125 -4.73 -3.60 -0.51
CA ALA A 125 -5.13 -3.56 0.88
C ALA A 125 -6.26 -2.54 1.09
N VAL A 126 -7.13 -2.84 2.04
CA VAL A 126 -8.23 -1.97 2.47
C VAL A 126 -8.40 -2.14 3.96
N SER A 127 -8.16 -1.06 4.73
CA SER A 127 -8.27 -1.10 6.20
C SER A 127 -7.52 -2.30 6.80
N GLU A 128 -8.23 -3.34 7.24
CA GLU A 128 -7.69 -4.54 7.89
C GLU A 128 -7.76 -5.80 6.99
N ALA A 129 -7.86 -5.64 5.69
CA ALA A 129 -7.99 -6.74 4.74
C ALA A 129 -7.04 -6.61 3.56
N VAL A 130 -6.59 -7.73 3.04
CA VAL A 130 -5.63 -7.82 1.94
C VAL A 130 -6.13 -8.81 0.89
N ALA A 131 -5.91 -8.45 -0.36
CA ALA A 131 -6.03 -9.33 -1.51
C ALA A 131 -4.71 -9.36 -2.30
N ALA A 132 -4.36 -10.50 -2.85
CA ALA A 132 -3.24 -10.65 -3.77
C ALA A 132 -3.63 -11.49 -4.98
N LEU A 133 -3.18 -11.06 -6.15
CA LEU A 133 -3.39 -11.78 -7.41
C LEU A 133 -2.13 -12.58 -7.74
N THR A 134 -2.30 -13.86 -8.01
CA THR A 134 -1.20 -14.72 -8.46
C THR A 134 -1.04 -14.69 -9.98
N GLY A 135 0.12 -15.10 -10.50
CA GLY A 135 0.39 -15.22 -11.93
C GLY A 135 -0.53 -16.20 -12.66
N GLU A 136 -1.19 -17.14 -11.95
CA GLU A 136 -2.20 -18.05 -12.51
C GLU A 136 -3.62 -17.45 -12.50
N GLY A 137 -3.80 -16.20 -12.11
CA GLY A 137 -5.11 -15.55 -12.05
C GLY A 137 -5.98 -15.99 -10.86
N ARG A 138 -5.36 -16.52 -9.78
CA ARG A 138 -6.02 -16.81 -8.51
C ARG A 138 -5.90 -15.62 -7.59
N VAL A 139 -6.89 -15.44 -6.71
CA VAL A 139 -6.85 -14.40 -5.68
C VAL A 139 -6.68 -15.02 -4.30
N LEU A 140 -5.71 -14.53 -3.56
CA LEU A 140 -5.48 -14.88 -2.16
C LEU A 140 -6.01 -13.76 -1.29
N PHE A 141 -6.55 -14.11 -0.12
CA PHE A 141 -7.13 -13.14 0.83
C PHE A 141 -6.69 -13.44 2.24
N CYS A 142 -6.52 -12.38 3.04
CA CYS A 142 -6.43 -12.48 4.49
C CYS A 142 -6.93 -11.19 5.16
N GLY A 143 -7.15 -11.26 6.47
CA GLY A 143 -7.58 -10.13 7.29
C GLY A 143 -9.03 -10.20 7.73
N ASN A 144 -9.61 -9.06 8.07
CA ASN A 144 -10.94 -9.00 8.68
C ASN A 144 -12.05 -9.31 7.65
N PRO A 145 -12.89 -10.36 7.89
CA PRO A 145 -13.94 -10.76 6.96
C PRO A 145 -14.99 -9.67 6.68
N ARG A 146 -15.11 -8.66 7.54
CA ARG A 146 -16.07 -7.56 7.33
C ARG A 146 -15.74 -6.72 6.09
N PHE A 147 -14.46 -6.68 5.69
CA PHE A 147 -13.97 -5.97 4.50
C PHE A 147 -13.86 -6.89 3.27
N LEU A 148 -14.06 -8.20 3.47
CA LEU A 148 -14.02 -9.25 2.43
C LEU A 148 -15.41 -9.85 2.20
N ARG A 149 -16.45 -9.04 2.10
CA ARG A 149 -17.87 -9.45 2.08
C ARG A 149 -18.33 -10.09 0.78
N TYR A 150 -17.59 -11.01 0.20
CA TYR A 150 -18.04 -11.68 -1.01
C TYR A 150 -18.02 -13.19 -0.83
N GLU A 151 -19.23 -13.77 -0.70
CA GLU A 151 -19.41 -15.21 -0.84
C GLU A 151 -18.93 -15.64 -2.22
N GLY A 152 -18.18 -16.73 -2.30
CA GLY A 152 -17.72 -17.31 -3.56
C GLY A 152 -16.40 -16.76 -4.13
N MET A 153 -15.64 -15.96 -3.39
CA MET A 153 -14.32 -15.47 -3.87
C MET A 153 -13.32 -16.62 -4.09
N GLU A 154 -13.45 -17.70 -3.35
CA GLU A 154 -12.66 -18.93 -3.55
C GLU A 154 -12.88 -19.59 -4.92
N CYS A 155 -13.98 -19.24 -5.62
CA CYS A 155 -14.30 -19.72 -6.96
C CYS A 155 -13.79 -18.81 -8.07
N TRP A 156 -13.21 -17.66 -7.75
CA TRP A 156 -12.74 -16.72 -8.77
C TRP A 156 -11.50 -17.25 -9.49
N GLN A 157 -11.59 -17.30 -10.79
CA GLN A 157 -10.51 -17.77 -11.68
C GLN A 157 -10.34 -16.82 -12.85
N ASN A 158 -9.15 -16.81 -13.44
CA ASN A 158 -8.79 -15.98 -14.59
C ASN A 158 -8.89 -14.47 -14.29
N ILE A 159 -8.69 -14.09 -13.04
CA ILE A 159 -8.65 -12.68 -12.65
C ILE A 159 -7.41 -12.03 -13.26
N ARG A 160 -7.59 -10.80 -13.78
CA ARG A 160 -6.52 -10.05 -14.45
C ARG A 160 -6.07 -8.83 -13.68
N GLN A 161 -6.89 -8.32 -12.79
CA GLN A 161 -6.61 -7.10 -12.05
C GLN A 161 -7.34 -7.05 -10.72
N LEU A 162 -6.67 -6.51 -9.69
CA LEU A 162 -7.28 -6.08 -8.43
C LEU A 162 -7.39 -4.56 -8.42
N VAL A 163 -8.51 -4.04 -7.95
CA VAL A 163 -8.69 -2.61 -7.71
C VAL A 163 -9.13 -2.43 -6.28
N SER A 164 -8.39 -1.65 -5.50
CA SER A 164 -8.78 -1.25 -4.15
C SER A 164 -9.33 0.17 -4.16
N TYR A 165 -10.41 0.39 -3.42
CA TYR A 165 -11.01 1.71 -3.25
C TYR A 165 -11.04 2.11 -1.78
N GLN A 166 -10.35 3.18 -1.42
CA GLN A 166 -10.12 3.56 -0.01
C GLN A 166 -11.32 4.21 0.71
N ASN A 167 -12.39 4.58 0.02
CA ASN A 167 -13.53 5.31 0.61
C ASN A 167 -14.72 4.45 1.01
N GLY A 168 -14.53 3.21 1.43
CA GLY A 168 -15.67 2.39 1.84
C GLY A 168 -15.40 0.91 1.99
N GLY A 169 -14.17 0.49 1.90
CA GLY A 169 -13.78 -0.86 2.28
C GLY A 169 -14.20 -1.96 1.30
N SER A 170 -14.03 -1.75 0.00
CA SER A 170 -14.26 -2.81 -0.99
C SER A 170 -13.04 -3.02 -1.88
N VAL A 171 -12.65 -4.27 -2.04
CA VAL A 171 -11.73 -4.73 -3.09
C VAL A 171 -12.58 -5.16 -4.27
N PHE A 172 -12.40 -4.55 -5.42
CA PHE A 172 -13.05 -4.98 -6.65
C PHE A 172 -12.09 -5.84 -7.48
N VAL A 173 -12.65 -6.86 -8.08
CA VAL A 173 -11.94 -7.80 -8.92
C VAL A 173 -12.63 -7.83 -10.27
N GLY A 174 -11.88 -7.58 -11.32
CA GLY A 174 -12.36 -7.58 -12.69
C GLY A 174 -11.50 -8.47 -13.60
#